data_27e590983887cd3c50e48d5f963e7ad2
#
_entry.id   27e590983887cd3c50e48d5f963e7ad2
#
_cell.length_a   1.000
_cell.length_b   1.000
_cell.length_c   1.000
_cell.angle_alpha   90.00
_cell.angle_beta   90.00
_cell.angle_gamma   90.00
#
_symmetry.space_group_name_H-M   'P 1'
#
loop_
_entity.id
_entity.type
_entity.pdbx_description
1 polymer ?
#
loop_
_entity_poly.entity_id
_entity_poly.type
_entity_poly.pdbx_seq_one_letter_code
_entity_poly.pdbx_strand_id
1 'polypeptide(L)'
;MKFDISKEGLLTLFKPYQAALLEHIWKLNNPSTTGITSGQAHKFLQDHPDNKSRASVIFFLNDMVEEGVLTYEEESGKGGYHRVYYPKMDRKQFNEHMTKTITDKLHEVFQY
;
A
#
# COMPACT_ATOMS: atom_id res chain seq x y z
N MET A 1 -13.44 0.70 2.69
CA MET A 1 -12.56 1.86 2.49
C MET A 1 -13.27 3.12 2.92
N LYS A 2 -12.61 3.95 3.70
CA LYS A 2 -13.18 5.22 4.17
C LYS A 2 -12.57 6.38 3.38
N PHE A 3 -13.38 7.38 3.08
CA PHE A 3 -12.95 8.58 2.39
C PHE A 3 -12.90 9.75 3.36
N ASP A 4 -11.80 10.47 3.38
CA ASP A 4 -11.69 11.72 4.13
C ASP A 4 -11.55 12.86 3.13
N ILE A 5 -12.67 13.49 2.83
CA ILE A 5 -12.73 14.58 1.83
C ILE A 5 -12.02 15.85 2.28
N SER A 6 -11.60 15.92 3.56
CA SER A 6 -10.79 17.05 4.05
C SER A 6 -9.31 16.90 3.68
N LYS A 7 -8.89 15.75 3.17
CA LYS A 7 -7.50 15.47 2.79
C LYS A 7 -7.34 15.48 1.28
N GLU A 8 -6.10 15.57 0.82
CA GLU A 8 -5.75 15.58 -0.60
C GLU A 8 -4.92 14.35 -0.97
N GLY A 9 -5.01 13.93 -2.22
CA GLY A 9 -4.24 12.83 -2.77
C GLY A 9 -4.47 11.53 -2.02
N LEU A 10 -3.43 10.81 -1.74
CA LEU A 10 -3.51 9.52 -1.04
C LEU A 10 -4.09 9.65 0.37
N LEU A 11 -3.95 10.80 1.02
CA LEU A 11 -4.47 11.00 2.36
C LEU A 11 -6.00 11.00 2.41
N THR A 12 -6.67 11.15 1.28
CA THR A 12 -8.12 10.99 1.19
C THR A 12 -8.54 9.56 1.53
N LEU A 13 -7.70 8.58 1.22
CA LEU A 13 -8.01 7.15 1.33
C LEU A 13 -7.18 6.42 2.38
N PHE A 14 -6.01 6.94 2.70
CA PHE A 14 -5.03 6.25 3.52
C PHE A 14 -4.58 7.11 4.68
N LYS A 15 -4.20 6.45 5.78
CA LYS A 15 -3.53 7.11 6.90
C LYS A 15 -2.15 7.61 6.46
N PRO A 16 -1.57 8.61 7.14
CA PRO A 16 -0.27 9.15 6.73
C PRO A 16 0.84 8.11 6.55
N TYR A 17 0.97 7.16 7.48
CA TYR A 17 2.01 6.13 7.36
C TYR A 17 1.77 5.22 6.15
N GLN A 18 0.51 4.94 5.83
CA GLN A 18 0.14 4.09 4.69
C GLN A 18 0.47 4.78 3.37
N ALA A 19 0.11 6.05 3.26
CA ALA A 19 0.42 6.85 2.08
C ALA A 19 1.93 6.96 1.86
N ALA A 20 2.68 7.24 2.94
CA ALA A 20 4.14 7.34 2.88
C ALA A 20 4.78 6.03 2.43
N LEU A 21 4.29 4.91 2.93
CA LEU A 21 4.83 3.60 2.58
C LEU A 21 4.55 3.24 1.12
N LEU A 22 3.35 3.48 0.62
CA LEU A 22 3.01 3.24 -0.79
C LEU A 22 3.88 4.08 -1.72
N GLU A 23 4.05 5.38 -1.42
CA GLU A 23 4.93 6.25 -2.20
C GLU A 23 6.36 5.72 -2.22
N HIS A 24 6.85 5.26 -1.08
CA HIS A 24 8.19 4.69 -0.96
C HIS A 24 8.35 3.43 -1.82
N ILE A 25 7.37 2.54 -1.78
CA ILE A 25 7.39 1.31 -2.57
C ILE A 25 7.43 1.62 -4.07
N TRP A 26 6.62 2.58 -4.53
CA TRP A 26 6.66 2.97 -5.94
C TRP A 26 8.00 3.58 -6.33
N LYS A 27 8.61 4.40 -5.47
CA LYS A 27 9.95 4.98 -5.73
C LYS A 27 11.03 3.91 -5.84
N LEU A 28 10.98 2.89 -4.96
CA LEU A 28 11.94 1.79 -5.01
C LEU A 28 11.85 0.98 -6.31
N ASN A 29 10.69 0.98 -6.94
CA ASN A 29 10.41 0.15 -8.11
C ASN A 29 10.40 0.94 -9.42
N ASN A 30 11.01 2.12 -9.45
CA ASN A 30 11.12 2.93 -10.64
C ASN A 30 12.56 3.49 -10.75
N PRO A 31 13.37 3.05 -11.75
CA PRO A 31 13.02 2.13 -12.84
C PRO A 31 13.23 0.65 -12.53
N SER A 32 13.91 0.30 -11.45
CA SER A 32 14.27 -1.10 -11.13
C SER A 32 13.22 -1.75 -10.25
N THR A 33 12.95 -3.03 -10.47
CA THR A 33 12.08 -3.80 -9.59
C THR A 33 12.82 -4.16 -8.31
N THR A 34 12.42 -3.56 -7.21
CA THR A 34 13.02 -3.78 -5.88
C THR A 34 11.91 -4.05 -4.87
N GLY A 35 11.87 -5.26 -4.35
CA GLY A 35 10.88 -5.62 -3.34
C GLY A 35 11.21 -5.02 -1.97
N ILE A 36 10.26 -5.07 -1.06
CA ILE A 36 10.41 -4.63 0.32
C ILE A 36 9.83 -5.69 1.26
N THR A 37 10.57 -6.00 2.31
CA THR A 37 10.07 -6.86 3.39
C THR A 37 9.31 -6.03 4.41
N SER A 38 8.50 -6.70 5.26
CA SER A 38 7.81 -6.00 6.36
C SER A 38 8.80 -5.33 7.32
N GLY A 39 9.96 -5.96 7.55
CA GLY A 39 11.01 -5.39 8.40
C GLY A 39 11.59 -4.11 7.80
N GLN A 40 11.86 -4.12 6.50
CA GLN A 40 12.36 -2.94 5.81
C GLN A 40 11.31 -1.82 5.78
N ALA A 41 10.04 -2.16 5.57
CA ALA A 41 8.95 -1.20 5.59
C ALA A 41 8.79 -0.56 6.98
N HIS A 42 8.84 -1.37 8.02
CA HIS A 42 8.79 -0.89 9.40
C HIS A 42 9.96 0.04 9.71
N LYS A 43 11.17 -0.33 9.28
CA LYS A 43 12.37 0.48 9.48
C LYS A 43 12.24 1.83 8.74
N PHE A 44 11.73 1.84 7.53
CA PHE A 44 11.48 3.09 6.78
C PHE A 44 10.57 4.03 7.56
N LEU A 45 9.56 3.48 8.26
CA LEU A 45 8.58 4.28 8.98
C LEU A 45 9.00 4.69 10.39
N GLN A 46 10.16 4.23 10.89
CA GLN A 46 10.58 4.54 12.28
C GLN A 46 10.71 6.04 12.54
N ASP A 47 11.18 6.79 11.55
CA ASP A 47 11.35 8.24 11.67
C ASP A 47 10.13 9.04 11.20
N HIS A 48 9.08 8.35 10.78
CA HIS A 48 7.86 9.01 10.34
C HIS A 48 7.03 9.44 11.55
N PRO A 49 6.44 10.66 11.52
CA PRO A 49 5.63 11.14 12.67
C PRO A 49 4.46 10.20 13.00
N ASP A 50 3.92 9.49 12.02
CA ASP A 50 2.83 8.54 12.19
C ASP A 50 3.36 7.11 12.16
N ASN A 51 4.47 6.83 12.85
CA ASN A 51 5.00 5.48 12.87
C ASN A 51 4.03 4.52 13.58
N LYS A 52 4.05 3.27 13.16
CA LYS A 52 3.17 2.23 13.69
C LYS A 52 3.99 0.98 14.03
N SER A 53 3.39 0.08 14.79
CA SER A 53 3.99 -1.20 15.11
C SER A 53 4.23 -2.02 13.84
N ARG A 54 5.15 -2.98 13.94
CA ARG A 54 5.42 -3.90 12.83
C ARG A 54 4.16 -4.67 12.42
N ALA A 55 3.31 -5.03 13.40
CA ALA A 55 2.06 -5.73 13.12
C ALA A 55 1.13 -4.87 12.24
N SER A 56 0.99 -3.59 12.54
CA SER A 56 0.19 -2.67 11.71
C SER A 56 0.72 -2.57 10.29
N VAL A 57 2.05 -2.54 10.14
CA VAL A 57 2.70 -2.49 8.81
C VAL A 57 2.42 -3.77 8.04
N ILE A 58 2.55 -4.94 8.68
CA ILE A 58 2.25 -6.23 8.06
C ILE A 58 0.79 -6.30 7.62
N PHE A 59 -0.13 -5.89 8.48
CA PHE A 59 -1.56 -5.85 8.14
C PHE A 59 -1.82 -4.99 6.91
N PHE A 60 -1.20 -3.81 6.85
CA PHE A 60 -1.39 -2.92 5.73
C PHE A 60 -0.84 -3.51 4.43
N LEU A 61 0.37 -4.09 4.45
CA LEU A 61 0.96 -4.70 3.27
C LEU A 61 0.10 -5.85 2.75
N ASN A 62 -0.39 -6.71 3.63
CA ASN A 62 -1.24 -7.83 3.26
C ASN A 62 -2.61 -7.36 2.77
N ASP A 63 -3.15 -6.30 3.36
CA ASP A 63 -4.40 -5.69 2.91
C ASP A 63 -4.26 -5.16 1.48
N MET A 64 -3.11 -4.56 1.16
CA MET A 64 -2.83 -4.07 -0.19
C MET A 64 -2.67 -5.22 -1.20
N VAL A 65 -2.19 -6.37 -0.77
CA VAL A 65 -2.17 -7.58 -1.60
C VAL A 65 -3.60 -8.03 -1.91
N GLU A 66 -4.46 -8.07 -0.89
CA GLU A 66 -5.87 -8.43 -1.06
C GLU A 66 -6.60 -7.47 -2.02
N GLU A 67 -6.28 -6.18 -1.94
CA GLU A 67 -6.86 -5.16 -2.81
C GLU A 67 -6.28 -5.16 -4.23
N GLY A 68 -5.25 -5.96 -4.49
CA GLY A 68 -4.62 -6.03 -5.81
C GLY A 68 -3.65 -4.89 -6.11
N VAL A 69 -3.27 -4.11 -5.11
CA VAL A 69 -2.30 -3.01 -5.25
C VAL A 69 -0.88 -3.51 -5.21
N LEU A 70 -0.60 -4.48 -4.35
CA LEU A 70 0.70 -5.12 -4.22
C LEU A 70 0.59 -6.61 -4.56
N THR A 71 1.73 -7.19 -4.85
CA THR A 71 1.92 -8.64 -4.92
C THR A 71 3.10 -9.01 -4.04
N TYR A 72 3.36 -10.29 -3.87
CA TYR A 72 4.49 -10.72 -3.07
C TYR A 72 5.09 -12.02 -3.61
N GLU A 73 6.34 -12.24 -3.23
CA GLU A 73 7.02 -13.52 -3.39
C GLU A 73 7.50 -13.97 -2.02
N GLU A 74 7.54 -15.29 -1.79
CA GLU A 74 8.08 -15.84 -0.57
C GLU A 74 9.54 -16.20 -0.78
N GLU A 75 10.40 -15.75 0.13
CA GLU A 75 11.81 -16.07 0.13
C GLU A 75 12.18 -16.76 1.42
N SER A 76 13.07 -17.76 1.34
CA SER A 76 13.63 -18.40 2.54
C SER A 76 14.83 -17.61 3.03
N GLY A 77 14.97 -17.56 4.36
CA GLY A 77 16.11 -16.89 4.98
C GLY A 77 16.27 -17.37 6.41
N LYS A 78 17.11 -16.67 7.18
CA LYS A 78 17.25 -16.96 8.61
C LYS A 78 15.91 -16.77 9.29
N GLY A 79 15.44 -17.81 9.98
CA GLY A 79 14.16 -17.77 10.66
C GLY A 79 12.97 -18.22 9.84
N GLY A 80 13.18 -18.78 8.63
CA GLY A 80 12.14 -19.36 7.81
C GLY A 80 11.78 -18.51 6.59
N TYR A 81 10.53 -18.62 6.17
CA TYR A 81 10.05 -17.88 5.01
C TYR A 81 9.58 -16.48 5.39
N HIS A 82 9.80 -15.53 4.49
CA HIS A 82 9.26 -14.19 4.63
C HIS A 82 8.75 -13.71 3.26
N ARG A 83 7.82 -12.76 3.28
CA ARG A 83 7.27 -12.17 2.07
C ARG A 83 8.09 -10.96 1.66
N VAL A 84 8.34 -10.86 0.36
CA VAL A 84 8.90 -9.66 -0.26
C VAL A 84 7.80 -9.07 -1.13
N TYR A 85 7.42 -7.83 -0.86
CA TYR A 85 6.28 -7.18 -1.52
C TYR A 85 6.75 -6.32 -2.67
N TYR A 86 5.98 -6.32 -3.74
CA TYR A 86 6.23 -5.55 -4.96
C TYR A 86 4.95 -4.84 -5.37
N PRO A 87 5.03 -3.69 -6.05
CA PRO A 87 3.83 -3.10 -6.62
C PRO A 87 3.30 -3.98 -7.76
N LYS A 88 2.02 -4.28 -7.70
CA LYS A 88 1.31 -4.97 -8.78
C LYS A 88 0.87 -4.00 -9.86
N MET A 89 0.68 -2.74 -9.48
CA MET A 89 0.34 -1.65 -10.37
C MET A 89 1.20 -0.44 -10.04
N ASP A 90 1.50 0.38 -11.05
CA ASP A 90 2.22 1.61 -10.85
C ASP A 90 1.27 2.69 -10.31
N ARG A 91 1.81 3.90 -10.06
CA ARG A 91 1.02 5.01 -9.51
C ARG A 91 -0.15 5.38 -10.42
N LYS A 92 0.06 5.41 -11.72
CA LYS A 92 -0.98 5.75 -12.69
C LYS A 92 -2.08 4.69 -12.71
N GLN A 93 -1.70 3.42 -12.78
CA GLN A 93 -2.64 2.30 -12.73
C GLN A 93 -3.42 2.29 -11.42
N PHE A 94 -2.75 2.61 -10.31
CA PHE A 94 -3.39 2.72 -9.01
C PHE A 94 -4.45 3.81 -9.02
N ASN A 95 -4.13 4.99 -9.56
CA ASN A 95 -5.09 6.10 -9.64
C ASN A 95 -6.32 5.69 -10.44
N GLU A 96 -6.14 5.03 -11.57
CA GLU A 96 -7.24 4.53 -12.42
C GLU A 96 -8.07 3.48 -11.69
N HIS A 97 -7.41 2.54 -11.01
CA HIS A 97 -8.07 1.50 -10.23
C HIS A 97 -8.93 2.09 -9.11
N MET A 98 -8.40 3.05 -8.37
CA MET A 98 -9.14 3.67 -7.27
C MET A 98 -10.30 4.50 -7.78
N THR A 99 -10.14 5.22 -8.88
CA THR A 99 -11.23 5.97 -9.51
C THR A 99 -12.36 5.05 -9.89
N LYS A 100 -12.05 3.93 -10.53
CA LYS A 100 -13.06 2.93 -10.91
C LYS A 100 -13.75 2.33 -9.69
N THR A 101 -12.99 1.94 -8.70
CA THR A 101 -13.52 1.33 -7.47
C THR A 101 -14.49 2.29 -6.76
N ILE A 102 -14.11 3.55 -6.63
CA ILE A 102 -14.94 4.57 -5.99
C ILE A 102 -16.21 4.82 -6.82
N THR A 103 -16.08 4.94 -8.15
CA THR A 103 -17.20 5.15 -9.04
C THR A 103 -18.20 4.00 -8.98
N ASP A 104 -17.71 2.76 -9.03
CA ASP A 104 -18.56 1.56 -8.92
C ASP A 104 -19.28 1.53 -7.57
N LYS A 105 -18.61 1.92 -6.50
CA LYS A 105 -19.22 1.97 -5.17
C LYS A 105 -20.31 3.03 -5.09
N LEU A 106 -20.12 4.19 -5.69
CA LEU A 106 -21.13 5.23 -5.75
C LEU A 106 -22.35 4.77 -6.54
N HIS A 107 -22.16 4.08 -7.67
CA HIS A 107 -23.26 3.51 -8.44
C HIS A 107 -24.05 2.49 -7.61
N GLU A 108 -23.36 1.62 -6.89
CA GLU A 108 -23.98 0.63 -6.02
C GLU A 108 -24.83 1.29 -4.93
N VAL A 109 -24.27 2.32 -4.27
CA VAL A 109 -24.92 3.00 -3.15
C VAL A 109 -26.13 3.80 -3.60
N PHE A 110 -26.03 4.49 -4.75
CA PHE A 110 -27.10 5.37 -5.25
C PHE A 110 -27.96 4.75 -6.36
N GLN A 111 -27.68 3.50 -6.72
CA GLN A 111 -28.48 2.73 -7.68
C GLN A 111 -28.61 3.42 -9.05
N TYR A 112 -27.53 3.99 -9.53
CA TYR A 112 -27.51 4.59 -10.87
C TYR A 112 -27.46 3.53 -11.95
#